data_02dafc89f69ca1e29af25b1150261f6e
#
_entry.id   02dafc89f69ca1e29af25b1150261f6e
#
_cell.length_a   1.000
_cell.length_b   1.000
_cell.length_c   1.000
_cell.angle_alpha   90.00
_cell.angle_beta   90.00
_cell.angle_gamma   90.00
#
_symmetry.space_group_name_H-M   'P 1'
#
loop_
_entity.id
_entity.type
_entity.pdbx_description
1 polymer ?
#
loop_
_entity_poly.entity_id
_entity_poly.type
_entity_poly.pdbx_seq_one_letter_code
_entity_poly.pdbx_strand_id
1 'polypeptide(L)'
;MTYTDKVAEYLRSAALNKGQHECARHLFVSSRTLNRRLAAEGTTYWQLADAERRRRAIDAIQRHPKINSHDLAPICGLYYSQSVVRAFRRWFGMTITDYKRVSHE
;
A
#
# COMPACT_ATOMS: atom_id res chain seq x y z
N MET A 1 6.80 -20.54 -4.24
CA MET A 1 6.40 -19.15 -3.96
C MET A 1 5.82 -18.51 -5.22
N THR A 2 4.64 -17.98 -5.15
CA THR A 2 3.96 -17.33 -6.27
C THR A 2 4.55 -15.95 -6.55
N TYR A 3 4.24 -15.39 -7.72
CA TYR A 3 4.59 -14.00 -8.00
C TYR A 3 3.87 -13.02 -7.07
N THR A 4 2.63 -13.34 -6.70
CA THR A 4 1.90 -12.55 -5.68
C THR A 4 2.69 -12.49 -4.37
N ASP A 5 3.20 -13.61 -3.89
CA ASP A 5 4.01 -13.67 -2.66
C ASP A 5 5.31 -12.89 -2.80
N LYS A 6 6.00 -13.03 -3.93
CA LYS A 6 7.26 -12.33 -4.19
C LYS A 6 7.07 -10.82 -4.22
N VAL A 7 6.01 -10.35 -4.87
CA VAL A 7 5.70 -8.92 -4.94
C VAL A 7 5.31 -8.39 -3.56
N ALA A 8 4.47 -9.11 -2.82
CA ALA A 8 4.07 -8.71 -1.47
C ALA A 8 5.29 -8.60 -0.55
N GLU A 9 6.20 -9.55 -0.62
CA GLU A 9 7.44 -9.52 0.16
C GLU A 9 8.33 -8.32 -0.22
N TYR A 10 8.49 -8.06 -1.52
CA TYR A 10 9.22 -6.90 -2.02
C TYR A 10 8.61 -5.60 -1.48
N LEU A 11 7.29 -5.48 -1.54
CA LEU A 11 6.60 -4.26 -1.11
C LEU A 11 6.74 -4.01 0.40
N ARG A 12 6.82 -5.06 1.20
CA ARG A 12 7.03 -4.90 2.65
C ARG A 12 8.41 -4.34 2.97
N SER A 13 9.42 -4.66 2.17
CA SER A 13 10.81 -4.28 2.41
C SER A 13 11.29 -3.08 1.61
N ALA A 14 10.50 -2.62 0.62
CA ALA A 14 10.91 -1.56 -0.30
C ALA A 14 10.04 -0.31 -0.16
N ALA A 15 10.51 0.79 -0.74
CA ALA A 15 9.73 2.02 -0.80
C ALA A 15 8.58 1.85 -1.80
N LEU A 16 7.36 2.09 -1.34
CA LEU A 16 6.16 1.95 -2.16
C LEU A 16 6.07 2.94 -3.32
N ASN A 17 6.84 4.02 -3.26
CA ASN A 17 6.85 5.05 -4.31
C ASN A 17 7.73 4.69 -5.51
N LYS A 18 8.45 3.57 -5.49
CA LYS A 18 9.35 3.20 -6.58
C LYS A 18 8.62 2.63 -7.80
N GLY A 19 7.46 2.05 -7.62
CA GLY A 19 6.61 1.61 -8.71
C GLY A 19 6.93 0.22 -9.25
N GLN A 20 6.09 -0.19 -10.19
CA GLN A 20 6.08 -1.54 -10.73
C GLN A 20 7.35 -1.92 -11.48
N HIS A 21 7.91 -0.97 -12.23
CA HIS A 21 9.10 -1.23 -13.05
C HIS A 21 10.28 -1.67 -12.18
N GLU A 22 10.51 -0.99 -11.06
CA GLU A 22 11.58 -1.34 -10.13
C GLU A 22 11.32 -2.70 -9.47
N CYS A 23 10.07 -3.02 -9.15
CA CYS A 23 9.72 -4.33 -8.62
C CYS A 23 10.05 -5.44 -9.64
N ALA A 24 9.68 -5.24 -10.89
CA ALA A 24 9.97 -6.20 -11.95
C ALA A 24 11.48 -6.42 -12.12
N ARG A 25 12.25 -5.33 -12.08
CA ARG A 25 13.72 -5.43 -12.15
C ARG A 25 14.27 -6.25 -10.98
N HIS A 26 13.76 -6.02 -9.79
CA HIS A 26 14.17 -6.77 -8.59
C HIS A 26 13.93 -8.27 -8.77
N LEU A 27 12.86 -8.64 -9.46
CA LEU A 27 12.49 -10.04 -9.70
C LEU A 27 13.08 -10.60 -11.00
N PHE A 28 13.92 -9.83 -11.68
CA PHE A 28 14.57 -10.22 -12.93
C PHE A 28 13.61 -10.55 -14.07
N VAL A 29 12.48 -9.83 -14.14
CA VAL A 29 11.50 -9.96 -15.22
C VAL A 29 11.14 -8.57 -15.73
N SER A 30 10.50 -8.54 -16.92
CA SER A 30 9.94 -7.29 -17.44
C SER A 30 8.63 -6.95 -16.73
N SER A 31 8.23 -5.67 -16.78
CA SER A 31 6.93 -5.24 -16.26
C SER A 31 5.79 -6.02 -16.93
N ARG A 32 5.91 -6.28 -18.24
CA ARG A 32 4.90 -7.03 -18.97
C ARG A 32 4.78 -8.46 -18.44
N THR A 33 5.91 -9.13 -18.20
CA THR A 33 5.92 -10.48 -17.64
C THR A 33 5.32 -10.47 -16.24
N LEU A 34 5.70 -9.49 -15.41
CA LEU A 34 5.16 -9.37 -14.06
C LEU A 34 3.65 -9.22 -14.09
N ASN A 35 3.13 -8.31 -14.92
CA ASN A 35 1.69 -8.10 -15.06
C ASN A 35 0.97 -9.38 -15.49
N ARG A 36 1.52 -10.08 -16.47
CA ARG A 36 0.92 -11.31 -16.98
C ARG A 36 0.86 -12.39 -15.89
N ARG A 37 1.95 -12.54 -15.13
CA ARG A 37 2.01 -13.53 -14.04
C ARG A 37 1.05 -13.21 -12.92
N LEU A 38 0.97 -11.94 -12.53
CA LEU A 38 0.03 -11.52 -11.49
C LEU A 38 -1.42 -11.68 -11.94
N ALA A 39 -1.72 -11.34 -13.20
CA ALA A 39 -3.06 -11.53 -13.75
C ALA A 39 -3.47 -13.00 -13.72
N ALA A 40 -2.55 -13.90 -14.04
CA ALA A 40 -2.81 -15.34 -13.99
C ALA A 40 -3.11 -15.81 -12.56
N GLU A 41 -2.62 -15.10 -11.56
CA GLU A 41 -2.88 -15.38 -10.13
C GLU A 41 -4.07 -14.59 -9.59
N GLY A 42 -4.75 -13.82 -10.42
CA GLY A 42 -5.97 -13.09 -10.05
C GLY A 42 -5.75 -11.75 -9.39
N THR A 43 -4.59 -11.13 -9.56
CA THR A 43 -4.27 -9.85 -8.94
C THR A 43 -3.50 -8.92 -9.87
N THR A 44 -3.19 -7.72 -9.38
CA THR A 44 -2.36 -6.75 -10.09
C THR A 44 -1.35 -6.16 -9.11
N TYR A 45 -0.28 -5.57 -9.65
CA TYR A 45 0.70 -4.84 -8.82
C TYR A 45 0.00 -3.74 -8.02
N TRP A 46 -0.91 -2.99 -8.65
CA TRP A 46 -1.62 -1.90 -7.97
C TRP A 46 -2.40 -2.41 -6.76
N GLN A 47 -3.11 -3.54 -6.90
CA GLN A 47 -3.87 -4.12 -5.79
C GLN A 47 -2.96 -4.52 -4.63
N LEU A 48 -1.81 -5.10 -4.94
CA LEU A 48 -0.84 -5.51 -3.92
C LEU A 48 -0.21 -4.30 -3.24
N ALA A 49 0.14 -3.26 -4.00
CA ALA A 49 0.69 -2.03 -3.44
C ALA A 49 -0.34 -1.31 -2.56
N ASP A 50 -1.60 -1.27 -3.00
CA ASP A 50 -2.68 -0.65 -2.24
C ASP A 50 -2.92 -1.38 -0.91
N ALA A 51 -2.88 -2.70 -0.93
CA ALA A 51 -3.00 -3.51 0.29
C ALA A 51 -1.87 -3.23 1.27
N GLU A 52 -0.65 -3.07 0.79
CA GLU A 52 0.50 -2.74 1.64
C GLU A 52 0.41 -1.33 2.22
N ARG A 53 -0.07 -0.36 1.42
CA ARG A 53 -0.31 1.00 1.92
C ARG A 53 -1.35 1.00 3.05
N ARG A 54 -2.43 0.26 2.85
CA ARG A 54 -3.48 0.11 3.86
C ARG A 54 -2.92 -0.50 5.15
N ARG A 55 -2.14 -1.55 5.03
CA ARG A 55 -1.51 -2.22 6.18
C ARG A 55 -0.63 -1.24 6.97
N ARG A 56 0.19 -0.46 6.27
CA ARG A 56 1.08 0.52 6.91
C ARG A 56 0.29 1.63 7.60
N ALA A 57 -0.81 2.06 7.00
CA ALA A 57 -1.66 3.09 7.60
C ALA A 57 -2.29 2.59 8.91
N ILE A 58 -2.83 1.39 8.90
CA ILE A 58 -3.44 0.79 10.09
C ILE A 58 -2.38 0.63 11.20
N ASP A 59 -1.23 0.08 10.85
CA ASP A 59 -0.13 -0.12 11.80
C ASP A 59 0.32 1.21 12.40
N ALA A 60 0.50 2.25 11.58
CA ALA A 60 0.94 3.56 12.04
C ALA A 60 -0.08 4.19 13.00
N ILE A 61 -1.37 4.08 12.71
CA ILE A 61 -2.43 4.61 13.57
C ILE A 61 -2.47 3.87 14.90
N GLN A 62 -2.28 2.55 14.89
CA GLN A 62 -2.26 1.77 16.12
C GLN A 62 -1.09 2.15 17.02
N ARG A 63 0.08 2.40 16.41
CA ARG A 63 1.28 2.78 17.16
C ARG A 63 1.27 4.24 17.60
N HIS A 64 0.68 5.11 16.79
CA HIS A 64 0.67 6.56 17.01
C HIS A 64 -0.73 7.10 16.75
N PRO A 65 -1.65 6.96 17.73
CA PRO A 65 -3.06 7.34 17.51
C PRO A 65 -3.29 8.82 17.16
N LYS A 66 -2.31 9.68 17.43
CA LYS A 66 -2.40 11.10 17.10
C LYS A 66 -1.86 11.46 15.72
N ILE A 67 -1.36 10.47 14.98
CA ILE A 67 -0.78 10.72 13.66
C ILE A 67 -1.82 11.33 12.71
N ASN A 68 -1.42 12.28 11.89
CA ASN A 68 -2.31 12.95 10.94
C ASN A 68 -2.03 12.49 9.49
N SER A 69 -2.85 12.97 8.55
CA SER A 69 -2.69 12.57 7.14
C SER A 69 -1.37 13.00 6.54
N HIS A 70 -0.84 14.13 6.98
CA HIS A 70 0.46 14.63 6.51
C HIS A 70 1.59 13.67 6.89
N ASP A 71 1.56 13.16 8.12
CA ASP A 71 2.56 12.21 8.61
C ASP A 71 2.37 10.80 8.00
N LEU A 72 1.13 10.42 7.72
CA LEU A 72 0.83 9.12 7.12
C LEU A 72 1.30 9.00 5.67
N ALA A 73 1.30 10.10 4.92
CA ALA A 73 1.60 10.04 3.49
C ALA A 73 2.94 9.37 3.20
N PRO A 74 4.07 9.80 3.78
CA PRO A 74 5.35 9.14 3.49
C PRO A 74 5.41 7.70 3.99
N ILE A 75 4.74 7.38 5.10
CA ILE A 75 4.68 6.01 5.63
C ILE A 75 4.02 5.08 4.61
N CYS A 76 2.98 5.58 3.93
CA CYS A 76 2.26 4.82 2.89
C CYS A 76 2.92 4.90 1.51
N GLY A 77 4.06 5.57 1.39
CA GLY A 77 4.70 5.76 0.10
C GLY A 77 3.99 6.73 -0.81
N LEU A 78 3.24 7.67 -0.25
CA LEU A 78 2.50 8.69 -0.99
C LEU A 78 3.13 10.06 -0.75
N TYR A 79 3.06 10.93 -1.76
CA TYR A 79 3.70 12.24 -1.67
C TYR A 79 2.80 13.30 -1.02
N TYR A 80 1.48 13.13 -1.12
CA TYR A 80 0.52 14.16 -0.71
C TYR A 80 -0.46 13.62 0.32
N SER A 81 -0.76 14.45 1.33
CA SER A 81 -1.76 14.11 2.35
C SER A 81 -3.14 13.85 1.74
N GLN A 82 -3.49 14.57 0.66
CA GLN A 82 -4.75 14.36 -0.05
C GLN A 82 -4.90 12.94 -0.59
N SER A 83 -3.80 12.35 -1.03
CA SER A 83 -3.80 10.97 -1.53
C SER A 83 -4.17 9.99 -0.42
N VAL A 84 -3.66 10.23 0.79
CA VAL A 84 -3.99 9.40 1.97
C VAL A 84 -5.46 9.56 2.33
N VAL A 85 -5.97 10.79 2.33
CA VAL A 85 -7.38 11.06 2.65
C VAL A 85 -8.30 10.30 1.69
N ARG A 86 -8.02 10.36 0.38
CA ARG A 86 -8.79 9.64 -0.62
C ARG A 86 -8.71 8.13 -0.44
N ALA A 87 -7.50 7.62 -0.16
CA ALA A 87 -7.30 6.20 0.07
C ALA A 87 -8.09 5.70 1.28
N PHE A 88 -8.12 6.47 2.37
CA PHE A 88 -8.87 6.11 3.56
C PHE A 88 -10.37 5.97 3.26
N ARG A 89 -10.92 6.91 2.50
CA ARG A 89 -12.33 6.81 2.10
C ARG A 89 -12.61 5.57 1.26
N ARG A 90 -11.68 5.23 0.37
CA ARG A 90 -11.81 4.03 -0.46
C ARG A 90 -11.69 2.76 0.38
N TRP A 91 -10.73 2.72 1.32
CA TRP A 91 -10.49 1.52 2.13
C TRP A 91 -11.58 1.27 3.17
N PHE A 92 -12.03 2.32 3.86
CA PHE A 92 -12.86 2.19 5.05
C PHE A 92 -14.21 2.89 4.94
N GLY A 93 -14.46 3.64 3.88
CA GLY A 93 -15.70 4.40 3.73
C GLY A 93 -15.86 5.57 4.69
N MET A 94 -14.76 6.00 5.33
CA MET A 94 -14.82 7.06 6.36
C MET A 94 -13.53 7.87 6.34
N THR A 95 -13.52 8.98 7.09
CA THR A 95 -12.32 9.82 7.24
C THR A 95 -11.36 9.19 8.22
N ILE A 96 -10.11 9.68 8.22
CA ILE A 96 -9.08 9.25 9.17
C ILE A 96 -9.54 9.54 10.59
N THR A 97 -10.13 10.72 10.85
CA THR A 97 -10.64 11.11 12.15
C THR A 97 -11.72 10.13 12.63
N ASP A 98 -12.67 9.80 11.76
CA ASP A 98 -13.73 8.85 12.09
C ASP A 98 -13.18 7.46 12.36
N TYR A 99 -12.24 7.01 11.55
CA TYR A 99 -11.59 5.71 11.74
C TYR A 99 -10.92 5.62 13.11
N LYS A 100 -10.17 6.64 13.50
CA LYS A 100 -9.50 6.67 14.79
C LYS A 100 -10.49 6.60 15.94
N ARG A 101 -11.60 7.34 15.83
CA ARG A 101 -12.64 7.36 16.87
C ARG A 101 -13.28 5.98 17.05
N VAL A 102 -13.63 5.34 15.93
CA VAL A 102 -14.26 4.02 15.95
C VAL A 102 -13.31 2.95 16.48
N SER A 103 -12.04 2.99 16.07
CA SER A 103 -11.07 1.96 16.45
C SER A 103 -10.62 2.05 17.92
N HIS A 104 -10.94 3.15 18.61
CA HIS A 104 -10.59 3.33 20.03
C HIS A 104 -11.80 3.20 20.97
N GLU A 105 -12.95 2.84 20.45
CA GLU A 105 -14.15 2.56 21.27
C GLU A 105 -14.16 1.14 21.88
#